data_2b7aa1e5b55c099cedfd7837fdb557bd
#
_entry.id   2b7aa1e5b55c099cedfd7837fdb557bd
#
_cell.length_a   1.000
_cell.length_b   1.000
_cell.length_c   1.000
_cell.angle_alpha   90.00
_cell.angle_beta   90.00
_cell.angle_gamma   90.00
#
_symmetry.space_group_name_H-M   'P 1'
#
loop_
_entity.id
_entity.type
_entity.pdbx_description
1 polymer ?
#
loop_
_entity_poly.entity_id
_entity_poly.type
_entity_poly.pdbx_seq_one_letter_code
_entity_poly.pdbx_strand_id
1 'polypeptide(L)'
;MKFEKVTLDHGSGGKISHSLMTDILLPVFNNPILADLNDGAILELDGRRLAFTTDSYTVDPIFFPGGHIGDLAINGTVNDIAMCGGSPLYLSVGLIIEEGFSMADLERILVGMGAAARKAGVTVVTGDTKVVPKGAADKIFINTSGFGLIPVGVDVGSTKACAGDRVILSGTMADHGVTILTQREGLTFESALTSDSAPLNQMVADMFSASPSIHVLRDPT
;
A
#
# COMPACT_ATOMS: atom_id res chain seq x y z
N MET A 1 14.50 -22.62 0.83
CA MET A 1 13.62 -22.21 1.95
C MET A 1 13.42 -23.39 2.91
N LYS A 2 13.42 -23.16 4.24
CA LYS A 2 13.31 -24.22 5.27
C LYS A 2 11.88 -24.59 5.67
N PHE A 3 10.86 -23.93 5.09
CA PHE A 3 9.45 -24.08 5.49
C PHE A 3 8.71 -25.00 4.50
N GLU A 4 7.97 -25.98 5.02
CA GLU A 4 7.11 -26.87 4.22
C GLU A 4 5.74 -26.22 3.88
N LYS A 5 5.34 -25.21 4.65
CA LYS A 5 4.05 -24.51 4.50
C LYS A 5 4.23 -23.01 4.64
N VAL A 6 3.34 -22.25 4.01
CA VAL A 6 3.27 -20.80 4.19
C VAL A 6 2.79 -20.50 5.61
N THR A 7 3.45 -19.54 6.26
CA THR A 7 3.09 -18.99 7.59
C THR A 7 2.82 -17.50 7.47
N LEU A 8 2.26 -16.87 8.51
CA LEU A 8 2.00 -15.42 8.53
C LEU A 8 3.27 -14.59 8.30
N ASP A 9 4.42 -15.07 8.78
CA ASP A 9 5.71 -14.38 8.61
C ASP A 9 6.14 -14.22 7.15
N HIS A 10 5.62 -15.05 6.23
CA HIS A 10 5.90 -14.91 4.80
C HIS A 10 5.21 -13.67 4.18
N GLY A 11 4.21 -13.10 4.85
CA GLY A 11 3.52 -11.89 4.42
C GLY A 11 3.79 -10.65 5.30
N SER A 12 4.72 -10.74 6.28
CA SER A 12 4.92 -9.68 7.29
C SER A 12 5.91 -8.58 6.88
N GLY A 13 6.45 -8.59 5.65
CA GLY A 13 7.45 -7.62 5.18
C GLY A 13 8.88 -7.83 5.73
N GLY A 14 9.11 -8.85 6.58
CA GLY A 14 10.41 -9.13 7.19
C GLY A 14 11.32 -10.02 6.34
N LYS A 15 12.38 -10.57 6.97
CA LYS A 15 13.37 -11.44 6.29
C LYS A 15 12.75 -12.67 5.62
N ILE A 16 11.69 -13.25 6.21
CA ILE A 16 11.02 -14.42 5.67
C ILE A 16 10.24 -14.05 4.41
N SER A 17 9.53 -12.92 4.41
CA SER A 17 8.88 -12.37 3.21
C SER A 17 9.91 -12.09 2.11
N HIS A 18 11.03 -11.47 2.45
CA HIS A 18 12.11 -11.21 1.50
C HIS A 18 12.64 -12.50 0.88
N SER A 19 12.85 -13.56 1.69
CA SER A 19 13.28 -14.87 1.18
C SER A 19 12.22 -15.52 0.28
N LEU A 20 10.92 -15.36 0.57
CA LEU A 20 9.85 -15.81 -0.33
C LEU A 20 9.95 -15.14 -1.70
N MET A 21 10.16 -13.82 -1.70
CA MET A 21 10.32 -13.06 -2.94
C MET A 21 11.57 -13.50 -3.72
N THR A 22 12.72 -13.53 -3.07
CA THR A 22 14.01 -13.77 -3.75
C THR A 22 14.24 -15.23 -4.14
N ASP A 23 13.79 -16.19 -3.33
CA ASP A 23 14.09 -17.61 -3.55
C ASP A 23 13.03 -18.34 -4.39
N ILE A 24 11.78 -17.81 -4.40
CA ILE A 24 10.67 -18.49 -5.09
C ILE A 24 10.07 -17.62 -6.20
N LEU A 25 9.67 -16.37 -5.92
CA LEU A 25 8.93 -15.57 -6.89
C LEU A 25 9.83 -14.98 -7.99
N LEU A 26 10.95 -14.35 -7.62
CA LEU A 26 11.87 -13.77 -8.60
C LEU A 26 12.40 -14.78 -9.60
N PRO A 27 12.83 -16.01 -9.23
CA PRO A 27 13.31 -16.99 -10.21
C PRO A 27 12.25 -17.39 -11.23
N VAL A 28 10.97 -17.36 -10.87
CA VAL A 28 9.85 -17.71 -11.77
C VAL A 28 9.54 -16.60 -12.75
N PHE A 29 9.50 -15.36 -12.28
CA PHE A 29 9.11 -14.20 -13.11
C PHE A 29 10.29 -13.50 -13.77
N ASN A 30 11.48 -13.68 -13.27
CA ASN A 30 12.80 -13.25 -13.74
C ASN A 30 12.81 -12.12 -14.78
N ASN A 31 12.71 -10.89 -14.33
CA ASN A 31 12.88 -9.72 -15.17
C ASN A 31 13.60 -8.60 -14.40
N PRO A 32 14.29 -7.68 -15.08
CA PRO A 32 15.09 -6.65 -14.43
C PRO A 32 14.24 -5.65 -13.60
N ILE A 33 13.00 -5.39 -14.00
CA ILE A 33 12.13 -4.44 -13.30
C ILE A 33 11.73 -4.99 -11.93
N LEU A 34 11.32 -6.26 -11.88
CA LEU A 34 10.93 -6.90 -10.63
C LEU A 34 12.14 -7.10 -9.69
N ALA A 35 13.33 -7.26 -10.23
CA ALA A 35 14.55 -7.48 -9.45
C ALA A 35 14.96 -6.26 -8.59
N ASP A 36 14.50 -5.06 -8.90
CA ASP A 36 14.78 -3.85 -8.13
C ASP A 36 14.09 -3.83 -6.75
N LEU A 37 13.03 -4.63 -6.55
CA LEU A 37 12.29 -4.77 -5.27
C LEU A 37 11.92 -3.42 -4.64
N ASN A 38 11.51 -2.47 -5.46
CA ASN A 38 10.93 -1.20 -5.02
C ASN A 38 9.45 -1.39 -4.60
N ASP A 39 8.84 -0.37 -4.01
CA ASP A 39 7.41 -0.38 -3.61
C ASP A 39 6.47 -0.50 -4.82
N GLY A 40 6.95 -0.21 -6.00
CA GLY A 40 6.26 -0.43 -7.26
C GLY A 40 7.23 -0.57 -8.43
N ALA A 41 6.73 -0.98 -9.57
CA ALA A 41 7.49 -1.09 -10.81
C ALA A 41 7.66 0.28 -11.48
N ILE A 42 8.87 0.59 -11.94
CA ILE A 42 9.14 1.75 -12.78
C ILE A 42 9.21 1.26 -14.22
N LEU A 43 8.29 1.74 -15.04
CA LEU A 43 8.13 1.35 -16.44
C LEU A 43 8.48 2.52 -17.36
N GLU A 44 9.03 2.22 -18.53
CA GLU A 44 9.26 3.21 -19.59
C GLU A 44 8.32 2.94 -20.75
N LEU A 45 7.55 3.95 -21.15
CA LEU A 45 6.62 3.88 -22.27
C LEU A 45 6.68 5.20 -23.05
N ASP A 46 7.07 5.13 -24.32
CA ASP A 46 7.15 6.28 -25.25
C ASP A 46 7.91 7.49 -24.64
N GLY A 47 9.05 7.24 -23.99
CA GLY A 47 9.88 8.25 -23.35
C GLY A 47 9.32 8.84 -22.06
N ARG A 48 8.24 8.26 -21.52
CA ARG A 48 7.67 8.60 -20.22
C ARG A 48 7.96 7.51 -19.21
N ARG A 49 8.22 7.90 -17.97
CA ARG A 49 8.37 6.96 -16.85
C ARG A 49 7.05 6.88 -16.09
N LEU A 50 6.63 5.66 -15.78
CA LEU A 50 5.43 5.37 -15.03
C LEU A 50 5.79 4.56 -13.79
N ALA A 51 5.16 4.87 -12.67
CA ALA A 51 5.12 3.98 -11.50
C ALA A 51 3.84 3.15 -11.59
N PHE A 52 3.95 1.83 -11.36
CA PHE A 52 2.83 0.89 -11.32
C PHE A 52 2.99 -0.01 -10.10
N THR A 53 1.93 -0.17 -9.33
CA THR A 53 1.90 -1.07 -8.17
C THR A 53 0.57 -1.82 -8.05
N THR A 54 0.58 -2.86 -7.25
CA THR A 54 -0.61 -3.59 -6.80
C THR A 54 -0.42 -4.04 -5.36
N ASP A 55 -1.47 -3.93 -4.57
CA ASP A 55 -1.44 -4.31 -3.17
C ASP A 55 -2.77 -4.96 -2.74
N SER A 56 -2.71 -5.84 -1.74
CA SER A 56 -3.86 -6.59 -1.23
C SER A 56 -4.04 -6.31 0.25
N TYR A 57 -5.26 -5.94 0.61
CA TYR A 57 -5.60 -5.50 1.95
C TYR A 57 -6.51 -6.49 2.64
N THR A 58 -6.05 -6.90 3.82
CA THR A 58 -6.79 -7.69 4.78
C THR A 58 -6.55 -7.07 6.15
N VAL A 59 -7.59 -6.72 6.87
CA VAL A 59 -7.48 -6.16 8.21
C VAL A 59 -8.69 -6.57 9.04
N ASP A 60 -8.44 -6.96 10.28
CA ASP A 60 -9.45 -7.21 11.29
C ASP A 60 -9.07 -6.46 12.58
N PRO A 61 -9.98 -5.61 13.10
CA PRO A 61 -11.32 -5.27 12.58
C PRO A 61 -11.26 -4.43 11.28
N ILE A 62 -12.27 -4.59 10.42
CA ILE A 62 -12.38 -3.85 9.14
C ILE A 62 -12.67 -2.35 9.32
N PHE A 63 -13.21 -1.96 10.46
CA PHE A 63 -13.37 -0.58 10.93
C PHE A 63 -12.53 -0.39 12.19
N PHE A 64 -11.73 0.63 12.23
CA PHE A 64 -10.81 0.89 13.32
C PHE A 64 -10.72 2.40 13.61
N PRO A 65 -10.21 2.81 14.76
CA PRO A 65 -9.97 4.22 15.04
C PRO A 65 -9.09 4.87 13.96
N GLY A 66 -9.61 5.91 13.33
CA GLY A 66 -8.92 6.65 12.26
C GLY A 66 -9.26 6.21 10.83
N GLY A 67 -10.03 5.11 10.62
CA GLY A 67 -10.39 4.69 9.27
C GLY A 67 -11.03 3.31 9.16
N HIS A 68 -10.92 2.74 7.98
CA HIS A 68 -11.38 1.40 7.64
C HIS A 68 -10.58 0.80 6.48
N ILE A 69 -10.79 -0.49 6.21
CA ILE A 69 -10.07 -1.23 5.15
C ILE A 69 -10.09 -0.52 3.78
N GLY A 70 -11.18 0.19 3.45
CA GLY A 70 -11.30 0.90 2.18
C GLY A 70 -10.39 2.13 2.07
N ASP A 71 -10.24 2.91 3.16
CA ASP A 71 -9.31 4.04 3.20
C ASP A 71 -7.87 3.52 3.06
N LEU A 72 -7.56 2.45 3.80
CA LEU A 72 -6.26 1.79 3.78
C LEU A 72 -5.89 1.35 2.37
N ALA A 73 -6.84 0.72 1.64
CA ALA A 73 -6.62 0.21 0.29
C ALA A 73 -6.32 1.33 -0.72
N ILE A 74 -7.00 2.45 -0.64
CA ILE A 74 -6.72 3.59 -1.54
C ILE A 74 -5.39 4.25 -1.18
N ASN A 75 -5.20 4.56 0.12
CA ASN A 75 -4.02 5.29 0.57
C ASN A 75 -2.72 4.51 0.32
N GLY A 76 -2.68 3.21 0.61
CA GLY A 76 -1.48 2.42 0.45
C GLY A 76 -1.02 2.36 -1.02
N THR A 77 -1.92 2.04 -1.96
CA THR A 77 -1.56 2.02 -3.39
C THR A 77 -1.16 3.40 -3.92
N VAL A 78 -1.81 4.48 -3.45
CA VAL A 78 -1.41 5.86 -3.75
C VAL A 78 0.00 6.14 -3.23
N ASN A 79 0.31 5.68 -2.01
CA ASN A 79 1.60 5.89 -1.36
C ASN A 79 2.72 5.13 -2.08
N ASP A 80 2.52 3.87 -2.45
CA ASP A 80 3.49 3.11 -3.24
C ASP A 80 3.89 3.83 -4.53
N ILE A 81 2.90 4.36 -5.27
CA ILE A 81 3.17 5.14 -6.47
C ILE A 81 4.00 6.39 -6.13
N ALA A 82 3.66 7.07 -5.04
CA ALA A 82 4.39 8.25 -4.59
C ALA A 82 5.82 7.90 -4.12
N MET A 83 6.04 6.75 -3.46
CA MET A 83 7.37 6.28 -3.05
C MET A 83 8.27 5.96 -4.25
N CYS A 84 7.67 5.59 -5.40
CA CYS A 84 8.39 5.48 -6.68
C CYS A 84 8.65 6.85 -7.36
N GLY A 85 8.31 7.96 -6.71
CA GLY A 85 8.42 9.32 -7.27
C GLY A 85 7.32 9.67 -8.26
N GLY A 86 6.27 8.84 -8.37
CA GLY A 86 5.15 9.04 -9.28
C GLY A 86 4.06 9.94 -8.72
N SER A 87 3.37 10.65 -9.61
CA SER A 87 2.09 11.32 -9.33
C SER A 87 0.96 10.35 -9.65
N PRO A 88 0.23 9.81 -8.65
CA PRO A 88 -0.84 8.84 -8.88
C PRO A 88 -1.96 9.43 -9.75
N LEU A 89 -2.53 8.62 -10.66
CA LEU A 89 -3.57 9.04 -11.58
C LEU A 89 -4.83 8.16 -11.51
N TYR A 90 -4.65 6.87 -11.75
CA TYR A 90 -5.75 5.93 -11.88
C TYR A 90 -5.52 4.68 -11.04
N LEU A 91 -6.63 4.18 -10.48
CA LEU A 91 -6.65 2.93 -9.71
C LEU A 91 -7.67 1.96 -10.29
N SER A 92 -7.41 0.68 -10.08
CA SER A 92 -8.42 -0.38 -10.14
C SER A 92 -8.74 -0.88 -8.74
N VAL A 93 -9.93 -1.47 -8.55
CA VAL A 93 -10.37 -2.04 -7.27
C VAL A 93 -10.96 -3.43 -7.50
N GLY A 94 -10.34 -4.44 -6.93
CA GLY A 94 -10.87 -5.80 -6.86
C GLY A 94 -11.43 -6.08 -5.45
N LEU A 95 -12.62 -6.65 -5.38
CA LEU A 95 -13.28 -7.02 -4.13
C LEU A 95 -13.51 -8.52 -4.08
N ILE A 96 -13.12 -9.17 -2.97
CA ILE A 96 -13.53 -10.54 -2.63
C ILE A 96 -14.36 -10.45 -1.37
N ILE A 97 -15.65 -10.77 -1.47
CA ILE A 97 -16.62 -10.56 -0.41
C ILE A 97 -17.19 -11.91 0.02
N GLU A 98 -17.20 -12.17 1.31
CA GLU A 98 -17.83 -13.35 1.87
C GLU A 98 -19.36 -13.23 1.83
N GLU A 99 -20.05 -14.32 1.45
CA GLU A 99 -21.51 -14.43 1.51
C GLU A 99 -22.00 -14.16 2.94
N GLY A 100 -22.99 -13.25 3.07
CA GLY A 100 -23.53 -12.82 4.37
C GLY A 100 -22.85 -11.56 4.93
N PHE A 101 -21.87 -10.99 4.23
CA PHE A 101 -21.31 -9.68 4.60
C PHE A 101 -22.40 -8.59 4.56
N SER A 102 -22.38 -7.67 5.52
CA SER A 102 -23.37 -6.60 5.63
C SER A 102 -23.34 -5.65 4.44
N MET A 103 -24.47 -5.45 3.76
CA MET A 103 -24.58 -4.46 2.67
C MET A 103 -24.34 -3.02 3.17
N ALA A 104 -24.76 -2.70 4.41
CA ALA A 104 -24.54 -1.39 5.01
C ALA A 104 -23.03 -1.14 5.26
N ASP A 105 -22.30 -2.16 5.71
CA ASP A 105 -20.86 -2.07 5.90
C ASP A 105 -20.12 -1.96 4.55
N LEU A 106 -20.56 -2.72 3.54
CA LEU A 106 -20.02 -2.60 2.19
C LEU A 106 -20.22 -1.17 1.64
N GLU A 107 -21.43 -0.63 1.75
CA GLU A 107 -21.71 0.74 1.31
C GLU A 107 -20.81 1.76 2.03
N ARG A 108 -20.66 1.62 3.35
CA ARG A 108 -19.80 2.48 4.16
C ARG A 108 -18.33 2.43 3.70
N ILE A 109 -17.82 1.22 3.41
CA ILE A 109 -16.45 1.04 2.90
C ILE A 109 -16.31 1.73 1.53
N LEU A 110 -17.23 1.50 0.60
CA LEU A 110 -17.16 2.07 -0.75
C LEU A 110 -17.27 3.61 -0.74
N VAL A 111 -18.13 4.17 0.12
CA VAL A 111 -18.23 5.64 0.30
C VAL A 111 -16.92 6.22 0.81
N GLY A 112 -16.29 5.57 1.81
CA GLY A 112 -14.98 5.98 2.31
C GLY A 112 -13.87 5.85 1.27
N MET A 113 -13.81 4.73 0.52
CA MET A 113 -12.88 4.58 -0.60
C MET A 113 -13.02 5.74 -1.61
N GLY A 114 -14.25 6.09 -1.97
CA GLY A 114 -14.51 7.23 -2.85
C GLY A 114 -14.04 8.57 -2.27
N ALA A 115 -14.17 8.76 -0.95
CA ALA A 115 -13.66 9.94 -0.27
C ALA A 115 -12.13 9.98 -0.24
N ALA A 116 -11.47 8.85 0.07
CA ALA A 116 -10.02 8.73 0.05
C ALA A 116 -9.44 8.99 -1.36
N ALA A 117 -10.05 8.42 -2.40
CA ALA A 117 -9.65 8.64 -3.79
C ALA A 117 -9.75 10.13 -4.19
N ARG A 118 -10.85 10.80 -3.83
CA ARG A 118 -10.99 12.26 -4.05
C ARG A 118 -9.94 13.07 -3.30
N LYS A 119 -9.65 12.71 -2.05
CA LYS A 119 -8.62 13.38 -1.23
C LYS A 119 -7.23 13.23 -1.85
N ALA A 120 -6.92 12.04 -2.36
CA ALA A 120 -5.66 11.76 -3.05
C ALA A 120 -5.58 12.33 -4.48
N GLY A 121 -6.70 12.80 -5.05
CA GLY A 121 -6.76 13.29 -6.43
C GLY A 121 -6.68 12.19 -7.48
N VAL A 122 -7.04 10.94 -7.14
CA VAL A 122 -7.01 9.79 -8.04
C VAL A 122 -8.41 9.37 -8.48
N THR A 123 -8.50 8.69 -9.63
CA THR A 123 -9.76 8.18 -10.16
C THR A 123 -9.73 6.65 -10.20
N VAL A 124 -10.73 6.00 -9.60
CA VAL A 124 -10.97 4.57 -9.79
C VAL A 124 -11.66 4.38 -11.14
N VAL A 125 -11.00 3.67 -12.07
CA VAL A 125 -11.45 3.57 -13.47
C VAL A 125 -11.96 2.19 -13.85
N THR A 126 -11.66 1.17 -13.06
CA THR A 126 -12.11 -0.22 -13.31
C THR A 126 -12.07 -1.03 -12.01
N GLY A 127 -12.67 -2.21 -12.03
CA GLY A 127 -12.63 -3.14 -10.91
C GLY A 127 -13.29 -4.46 -11.22
N ASP A 128 -13.23 -5.37 -10.26
CA ASP A 128 -13.93 -6.67 -10.29
C ASP A 128 -14.51 -6.97 -8.90
N THR A 129 -15.56 -7.79 -8.87
CA THR A 129 -16.18 -8.23 -7.61
C THR A 129 -16.42 -9.73 -7.65
N LYS A 130 -15.92 -10.45 -6.65
CA LYS A 130 -16.21 -11.85 -6.41
C LYS A 130 -16.93 -12.00 -5.07
N VAL A 131 -18.00 -12.78 -5.06
CA VAL A 131 -18.62 -13.25 -3.83
C VAL A 131 -18.25 -14.72 -3.65
N VAL A 132 -17.72 -15.04 -2.47
CA VAL A 132 -17.28 -16.40 -2.12
C VAL A 132 -18.19 -16.97 -1.03
N PRO A 133 -18.34 -18.32 -0.93
CA PRO A 133 -19.15 -18.94 0.10
C PRO A 133 -18.69 -18.56 1.51
N LYS A 134 -19.60 -18.61 2.48
CA LYS A 134 -19.29 -18.38 3.89
C LYS A 134 -18.16 -19.29 4.38
N GLY A 135 -17.17 -18.71 5.05
CA GLY A 135 -15.95 -19.38 5.53
C GLY A 135 -14.83 -19.48 4.49
N ALA A 136 -15.03 -18.96 3.27
CA ALA A 136 -13.99 -18.93 2.24
C ALA A 136 -13.19 -17.60 2.17
N ALA A 137 -13.63 -16.60 2.91
CA ALA A 137 -12.92 -15.35 3.15
C ALA A 137 -13.20 -14.85 4.58
N ASP A 138 -12.41 -13.90 5.06
CA ASP A 138 -12.70 -13.19 6.31
C ASP A 138 -13.38 -11.85 5.99
N LYS A 139 -14.69 -11.87 5.89
CA LYS A 139 -15.54 -10.69 5.61
C LYS A 139 -15.30 -10.13 4.20
N ILE A 140 -14.23 -9.40 4.01
CA ILE A 140 -13.87 -8.75 2.74
C ILE A 140 -12.37 -8.63 2.59
N PHE A 141 -11.86 -8.93 1.39
CA PHE A 141 -10.51 -8.61 0.96
C PHE A 141 -10.59 -7.61 -0.19
N ILE A 142 -9.67 -6.66 -0.19
CA ILE A 142 -9.59 -5.62 -1.22
C ILE A 142 -8.22 -5.71 -1.88
N ASN A 143 -8.19 -5.74 -3.21
CA ASN A 143 -6.98 -5.53 -3.98
C ASN A 143 -7.11 -4.24 -4.76
N THR A 144 -6.07 -3.42 -4.72
CA THR A 144 -5.97 -2.23 -5.56
C THR A 144 -4.72 -2.32 -6.41
N SER A 145 -4.81 -1.84 -7.64
CA SER A 145 -3.65 -1.62 -8.49
C SER A 145 -3.75 -0.21 -9.04
N GLY A 146 -2.61 0.41 -9.27
CA GLY A 146 -2.62 1.76 -9.76
C GLY A 146 -1.37 2.15 -10.53
N PHE A 147 -1.46 3.23 -11.27
CA PHE A 147 -0.31 3.83 -11.90
C PHE A 147 -0.32 5.35 -11.83
N GLY A 148 0.88 5.91 -11.94
CA GLY A 148 1.11 7.34 -12.00
C GLY A 148 2.27 7.69 -12.91
N LEU A 149 2.39 8.95 -13.27
CA LEU A 149 3.49 9.46 -14.07
C LEU A 149 4.63 9.93 -13.15
N ILE A 150 5.85 9.55 -13.47
CA ILE A 150 7.05 10.04 -12.79
C ILE A 150 7.49 11.32 -13.51
N PRO A 151 7.55 12.48 -12.83
CA PRO A 151 7.99 13.73 -13.42
C PRO A 151 9.43 13.65 -13.94
N VAL A 152 9.73 14.42 -14.97
CA VAL A 152 11.10 14.55 -15.50
C VAL A 152 12.03 15.08 -14.41
N GLY A 153 13.19 14.42 -14.23
CA GLY A 153 14.18 14.78 -13.22
C GLY A 153 13.96 14.12 -11.85
N VAL A 154 12.83 13.46 -11.61
CA VAL A 154 12.62 12.66 -10.40
C VAL A 154 13.23 11.28 -10.61
N ASP A 155 14.16 10.89 -9.73
CA ASP A 155 14.87 9.61 -9.82
C ASP A 155 15.19 9.09 -8.42
N VAL A 156 14.25 8.35 -7.82
CA VAL A 156 14.34 7.75 -6.49
C VAL A 156 14.27 6.22 -6.59
N GLY A 157 14.81 5.56 -5.58
CA GLY A 157 14.77 4.09 -5.50
C GLY A 157 15.54 3.55 -4.32
N SER A 158 15.23 2.32 -3.90
CA SER A 158 15.81 1.67 -2.71
C SER A 158 17.35 1.56 -2.77
N THR A 159 17.91 1.43 -3.95
CA THR A 159 19.37 1.28 -4.18
C THR A 159 20.12 2.60 -4.26
N LYS A 160 19.44 3.74 -4.16
CA LYS A 160 20.05 5.08 -4.34
C LYS A 160 20.52 5.74 -3.05
N ALA A 161 20.31 5.08 -1.91
CA ALA A 161 20.82 5.55 -0.63
C ALA A 161 22.36 5.73 -0.68
N CYS A 162 22.82 6.89 -0.26
CA CYS A 162 24.23 7.25 -0.27
C CYS A 162 24.76 7.56 1.13
N ALA A 163 26.05 7.32 1.35
CA ALA A 163 26.70 7.73 2.60
C ALA A 163 26.63 9.26 2.75
N GLY A 164 26.10 9.72 3.88
CA GLY A 164 25.86 11.13 4.15
C GLY A 164 24.42 11.57 4.00
N ASP A 165 23.53 10.71 3.49
CA ASP A 165 22.10 10.97 3.46
C ASP A 165 21.55 11.16 4.87
N ARG A 166 20.53 12.03 4.97
CA ARG A 166 19.79 12.25 6.22
C ARG A 166 18.46 11.53 6.12
N VAL A 167 18.14 10.75 7.15
CA VAL A 167 16.84 10.11 7.30
C VAL A 167 15.88 11.11 7.95
N ILE A 168 14.74 11.35 7.31
CA ILE A 168 13.68 12.24 7.78
C ILE A 168 12.42 11.41 7.95
N LEU A 169 11.76 11.57 9.10
CA LEU A 169 10.44 11.00 9.37
C LEU A 169 9.39 12.10 9.24
N SER A 170 8.30 11.81 8.54
CA SER A 170 7.17 12.74 8.38
C SER A 170 6.23 12.77 9.58
N GLY A 171 6.35 11.82 10.50
CA GLY A 171 5.47 11.69 11.67
C GLY A 171 5.87 10.51 12.55
N THR A 172 4.93 10.01 13.33
CA THR A 172 5.09 8.77 14.11
C THR A 172 5.06 7.54 13.18
N MET A 173 5.57 6.42 13.66
CA MET A 173 5.58 5.15 12.93
C MET A 173 4.79 4.10 13.71
N ALA A 174 4.17 3.16 12.96
CA ALA A 174 3.43 2.02 13.48
C ALA A 174 2.10 2.34 14.19
N ASP A 175 1.58 3.55 14.07
CA ASP A 175 0.31 3.93 14.71
C ASP A 175 -0.85 3.06 14.20
N HIS A 176 -0.88 2.75 12.89
CA HIS A 176 -1.86 1.81 12.34
C HIS A 176 -1.73 0.42 12.98
N GLY A 177 -0.54 -0.17 12.97
CA GLY A 177 -0.29 -1.51 13.51
C GLY A 177 -0.64 -1.62 14.99
N VAL A 178 -0.25 -0.63 15.79
CA VAL A 178 -0.58 -0.58 17.23
C VAL A 178 -2.08 -0.38 17.43
N THR A 179 -2.74 0.47 16.63
CA THR A 179 -4.20 0.66 16.67
C THR A 179 -4.94 -0.65 16.42
N ILE A 180 -4.55 -1.41 15.39
CA ILE A 180 -5.17 -2.70 15.08
C ILE A 180 -4.92 -3.72 16.19
N LEU A 181 -3.68 -3.81 16.69
CA LEU A 181 -3.34 -4.73 17.78
C LEU A 181 -4.16 -4.45 19.03
N THR A 182 -4.30 -3.19 19.41
CA THR A 182 -5.09 -2.80 20.60
C THR A 182 -6.56 -3.16 20.46
N GLN A 183 -7.12 -2.99 19.28
CA GLN A 183 -8.53 -3.38 19.02
C GLN A 183 -8.72 -4.90 19.11
N ARG A 184 -7.77 -5.69 18.59
CA ARG A 184 -7.82 -7.16 18.65
C ARG A 184 -7.69 -7.72 20.06
N GLU A 185 -6.76 -7.17 20.83
CA GLU A 185 -6.46 -7.65 22.18
C GLU A 185 -7.32 -6.99 23.28
N GLY A 186 -8.20 -6.05 22.91
CA GLY A 186 -9.03 -5.32 23.87
C GLY A 186 -8.20 -4.44 24.83
N LEU A 187 -7.01 -4.02 24.41
CA LEU A 187 -6.14 -3.16 25.20
C LEU A 187 -6.62 -1.71 25.14
N THR A 188 -6.56 -1.02 26.27
CA THR A 188 -6.85 0.41 26.37
C THR A 188 -5.60 1.16 26.79
N PHE A 189 -5.29 2.23 26.05
CA PHE A 189 -4.22 3.16 26.40
C PHE A 189 -4.79 4.47 26.96
N GLU A 190 -4.01 5.21 27.74
CA GLU A 190 -4.40 6.53 28.25
C GLU A 190 -4.57 7.58 27.15
N SER A 191 -3.94 7.37 25.99
CA SER A 191 -4.08 8.22 24.80
C SER A 191 -4.90 7.51 23.72
N ALA A 192 -5.76 8.25 23.00
CA ALA A 192 -6.50 7.75 21.87
C ALA A 192 -5.55 7.56 20.68
N LEU A 193 -5.06 6.33 20.48
CA LEU A 193 -4.33 5.94 19.27
C LEU A 193 -5.31 5.76 18.12
N THR A 194 -4.97 6.37 16.97
CA THR A 194 -5.70 6.22 15.72
C THR A 194 -4.74 5.84 14.60
N SER A 195 -5.24 5.13 13.60
CA SER A 195 -4.46 4.83 12.41
C SER A 195 -3.96 6.11 11.74
N ASP A 196 -2.70 6.10 11.35
CA ASP A 196 -2.01 7.16 10.60
C ASP A 196 -2.18 7.03 9.08
N SER A 197 -3.04 6.12 8.61
CA SER A 197 -3.33 5.95 7.17
C SER A 197 -3.79 7.25 6.53
N ALA A 198 -3.00 7.76 5.59
CA ALA A 198 -3.26 8.99 4.85
C ALA A 198 -2.60 8.93 3.46
N PRO A 199 -3.14 9.65 2.44
CA PRO A 199 -2.49 9.79 1.16
C PRO A 199 -1.30 10.74 1.28
N LEU A 200 -0.09 10.28 0.93
CA LEU A 200 1.17 11.01 1.03
C LEU A 200 1.61 11.70 -0.27
N ASN A 201 0.91 11.44 -1.37
CA ASN A 201 1.31 11.89 -2.70
C ASN A 201 1.49 13.41 -2.81
N GLN A 202 0.64 14.22 -2.15
CA GLN A 202 0.81 15.68 -2.16
C GLN A 202 2.06 16.11 -1.38
N MET A 203 2.28 15.52 -0.19
CA MET A 203 3.49 15.79 0.59
C MET A 203 4.75 15.44 -0.20
N VAL A 204 4.77 14.30 -0.88
CA VAL A 204 5.91 13.89 -1.73
C VAL A 204 6.11 14.87 -2.89
N ALA A 205 5.05 15.33 -3.54
CA ALA A 205 5.15 16.35 -4.59
C ALA A 205 5.73 17.67 -4.06
N ASP A 206 5.32 18.10 -2.87
CA ASP A 206 5.85 19.30 -2.21
C ASP A 206 7.33 19.11 -1.83
N MET A 207 7.73 17.93 -1.38
CA MET A 207 9.13 17.59 -1.09
C MET A 207 10.00 17.70 -2.34
N PHE A 208 9.60 17.14 -3.49
CA PHE A 208 10.32 17.28 -4.76
C PHE A 208 10.39 18.72 -5.26
N SER A 209 9.35 19.50 -4.99
CA SER A 209 9.34 20.93 -5.31
C SER A 209 10.33 21.72 -4.45
N ALA A 210 10.55 21.30 -3.20
CA ALA A 210 11.47 21.94 -2.26
C ALA A 210 12.91 21.49 -2.43
N SER A 211 13.16 20.25 -2.85
CA SER A 211 14.51 19.70 -3.00
C SER A 211 14.57 18.64 -4.10
N PRO A 212 15.51 18.77 -5.07
CA PRO A 212 15.77 17.73 -6.05
C PRO A 212 16.65 16.58 -5.49
N SER A 213 17.20 16.72 -4.29
CA SER A 213 18.17 15.79 -3.70
C SER A 213 17.49 14.77 -2.79
N ILE A 214 16.45 14.11 -3.30
CA ILE A 214 15.79 13.00 -2.63
C ILE A 214 16.24 11.71 -3.30
N HIS A 215 16.85 10.80 -2.54
CA HIS A 215 17.38 9.56 -3.06
C HIS A 215 16.44 8.37 -2.83
N VAL A 216 15.82 8.31 -1.67
CA VAL A 216 14.96 7.19 -1.26
C VAL A 216 13.70 7.72 -0.60
N LEU A 217 12.58 7.13 -0.94
CA LEU A 217 11.30 7.30 -0.25
C LEU A 217 10.81 5.91 0.20
N ARG A 218 10.17 5.85 1.33
CA ARG A 218 9.53 4.64 1.88
C ARG A 218 8.34 5.04 2.75
N ASP A 219 7.26 4.29 2.65
CA ASP A 219 6.14 4.31 3.58
C ASP A 219 6.22 3.06 4.46
N PRO A 220 6.82 3.12 5.64
CA PRO A 220 6.94 1.98 6.53
C PRO A 220 5.55 1.53 7.01
N THR A 221 5.30 0.26 6.90
CA THR A 221 4.06 -0.40 7.34
C THR A 221 4.07 -0.67 8.83
#